data_34c8e88740278917f7c98162070695d9
#
_entry.id   34c8e88740278917f7c98162070695d9
#
_cell.length_a   1.000
_cell.length_b   1.000
_cell.length_c   1.000
_cell.angle_alpha   90.00
_cell.angle_beta   90.00
_cell.angle_gamma   90.00
#
_symmetry.space_group_name_H-M   'P 1'
#
loop_
_entity.id
_entity.type
_entity.pdbx_description
1 polymer ?
#
loop_
_entity_poly.entity_id
_entity_poly.type
_entity_poly.pdbx_seq_one_letter_code
_entity_poly.pdbx_strand_id
1 'polypeptide(L)'
;MKVTFIIKKAAKRYDTESMATIYVRFRNGRQLDSVAPTQLAINPNLWDDKDECVKTKAVCNEEMRTHINEEIRQLKTYIEKVYQQEKEAIDKEWLKTTLDKFYHPEKYFLPEEVVIKPTIGELFDEFLNKHPLSEVRKKNFRVVKRALLRYELYVRTTKRGQKDFILDVDLVTPDTLRDMWDFFQNEYQYYELYPSIYEAIPEKRTPQPRSKNTLIDCFSRIRTFFLWCFDNKRTTNRPFDKFPIEECTYGTPYYITLEERDRIFNADLSATPQLAIQRDIFIFQTLIGCRVSDLYRMTKLNVVNEAIEYIPKKTKEGNP
;
A
#
# COMPACT_ATOMS: atom_id res chain seq x y z
N MET A 1 39.03 20.99 12.30
CA MET A 1 39.20 20.15 11.11
C MET A 1 39.75 20.97 9.98
N LYS A 2 40.71 20.41 9.17
CA LYS A 2 41.28 21.08 7.99
C LYS A 2 41.45 20.07 6.87
N VAL A 3 40.93 20.38 5.68
CA VAL A 3 41.07 19.60 4.45
C VAL A 3 41.99 20.41 3.53
N THR A 4 43.09 19.84 3.03
CA THR A 4 44.06 20.49 2.15
C THR A 4 44.43 19.57 1.00
N PHE A 5 44.75 20.15 -0.16
CA PHE A 5 45.19 19.41 -1.34
C PHE A 5 46.66 19.66 -1.58
N ILE A 6 47.43 18.62 -1.79
CA ILE A 6 48.87 18.67 -1.93
C ILE A 6 49.36 17.80 -3.08
N ILE A 7 50.50 18.19 -3.67
CA ILE A 7 51.24 17.33 -4.59
C ILE A 7 52.55 16.90 -3.91
N LYS A 8 52.85 15.61 -3.97
CA LYS A 8 54.15 15.09 -3.52
C LYS A 8 55.19 15.39 -4.62
N LYS A 9 55.98 16.44 -4.43
CA LYS A 9 56.99 16.84 -5.36
C LYS A 9 58.25 15.99 -5.16
N ALA A 10 58.80 15.43 -6.26
CA ALA A 10 60.13 14.83 -6.24
C ALA A 10 61.22 15.97 -6.31
N ALA A 11 62.40 15.66 -5.85
CA ALA A 11 63.50 16.61 -5.85
C ALA A 11 64.06 16.99 -7.26
N LYS A 12 63.50 16.43 -8.33
CA LYS A 12 63.86 16.64 -9.73
C LYS A 12 63.01 17.74 -10.38
N ARG A 13 63.56 18.46 -11.37
CA ARG A 13 62.77 19.34 -12.25
C ARG A 13 61.78 18.51 -13.06
N TYR A 14 60.57 19.02 -13.17
CA TYR A 14 59.50 18.38 -13.94
C TYR A 14 59.48 18.90 -15.37
N ASP A 15 59.41 17.99 -16.32
CA ASP A 15 59.24 18.31 -17.74
C ASP A 15 57.78 18.73 -17.98
N THR A 16 57.47 19.27 -19.15
CA THR A 16 56.15 19.73 -19.55
C THR A 16 55.12 18.60 -19.60
N GLU A 17 55.54 17.37 -19.76
CA GLU A 17 54.68 16.16 -19.83
C GLU A 17 54.58 15.41 -18.50
N SER A 18 55.31 15.82 -17.48
CA SER A 18 55.28 15.16 -16.16
C SER A 18 53.95 15.39 -15.46
N MET A 19 53.31 14.30 -15.06
CA MET A 19 52.05 14.33 -14.29
C MET A 19 52.29 13.81 -12.88
N ALA A 20 51.70 14.46 -11.90
CA ALA A 20 51.74 14.05 -10.51
C ALA A 20 50.32 14.01 -9.91
N THR A 21 50.03 12.98 -9.14
CA THR A 21 48.74 12.81 -8.47
C THR A 21 48.56 13.89 -7.40
N ILE A 22 47.36 14.46 -7.35
CA ILE A 22 46.90 15.33 -6.28
C ILE A 22 46.44 14.45 -5.12
N TYR A 23 46.94 14.73 -3.93
CA TYR A 23 46.57 14.07 -2.70
C TYR A 23 45.69 15.00 -1.86
N VAL A 24 44.66 14.46 -1.21
CA VAL A 24 43.93 15.14 -0.16
C VAL A 24 44.55 14.78 1.20
N ARG A 25 44.74 15.79 2.04
CA ARG A 25 45.18 15.63 3.42
C ARG A 25 44.08 16.12 4.36
N PHE A 26 43.65 15.27 5.24
CA PHE A 26 42.65 15.56 6.26
C PHE A 26 43.32 15.57 7.63
N ARG A 27 43.12 16.67 8.37
CA ARG A 27 43.61 16.82 9.73
C ARG A 27 42.47 17.16 10.68
N ASN A 28 42.40 16.41 11.78
CA ASN A 28 41.50 16.70 12.90
C ASN A 28 42.29 16.70 14.22
N GLY A 29 42.61 17.89 14.70
CA GLY A 29 43.48 18.08 15.87
C GLY A 29 44.87 17.51 15.67
N ARG A 30 45.47 17.00 16.76
CA ARG A 30 46.81 16.35 16.77
C ARG A 30 46.75 14.85 16.57
N GLN A 31 45.54 14.25 16.69
CA GLN A 31 45.37 12.80 16.74
C GLN A 31 45.13 12.16 15.37
N LEU A 32 44.61 12.90 14.42
CA LEU A 32 44.29 12.35 13.10
C LEU A 32 44.89 13.24 11.99
N ASP A 33 45.82 12.64 11.26
CA ASP A 33 46.42 13.21 10.04
C ASP A 33 46.48 12.09 8.99
N SER A 34 45.60 12.15 8.03
CA SER A 34 45.43 11.12 6.98
C SER A 34 45.68 11.77 5.61
N VAL A 35 46.35 11.04 4.73
CA VAL A 35 46.60 11.45 3.34
C VAL A 35 46.18 10.34 2.41
N ALA A 36 45.38 10.69 1.39
CA ALA A 36 44.92 9.74 0.38
C ALA A 36 45.05 10.33 -1.04
N PRO A 37 45.34 9.50 -2.05
CA PRO A 37 45.38 9.95 -3.44
C PRO A 37 43.97 10.24 -3.95
N THR A 38 43.83 11.28 -4.76
CA THR A 38 42.62 11.49 -5.57
C THR A 38 42.83 10.87 -6.97
N GLN A 39 41.80 10.88 -7.80
CA GLN A 39 41.92 10.49 -9.21
C GLN A 39 42.45 11.60 -10.09
N LEU A 40 42.71 12.77 -9.51
CA LEU A 40 43.26 13.94 -10.23
C LEU A 40 44.78 13.88 -10.36
N ALA A 41 45.27 14.21 -11.53
CA ALA A 41 46.69 14.38 -11.79
C ALA A 41 46.95 15.68 -12.58
N ILE A 42 48.05 16.36 -12.26
CA ILE A 42 48.43 17.62 -12.91
C ILE A 42 49.95 17.73 -13.01
N ASN A 43 50.44 18.54 -13.97
CA ASN A 43 51.83 18.91 -13.98
C ASN A 43 52.16 19.77 -12.75
N PRO A 44 53.14 19.39 -11.92
CA PRO A 44 53.46 20.09 -10.69
C PRO A 44 53.87 21.57 -10.88
N ASN A 45 54.33 21.95 -12.08
CA ASN A 45 54.66 23.34 -12.40
C ASN A 45 53.41 24.24 -12.49
N LEU A 46 52.26 23.65 -12.79
CA LEU A 46 50.97 24.34 -12.91
C LEU A 46 50.21 24.46 -11.59
N TRP A 47 50.70 23.79 -10.54
CA TRP A 47 50.05 23.76 -9.23
C TRP A 47 50.47 24.92 -8.35
N ASP A 48 49.51 25.50 -7.65
CA ASP A 48 49.71 26.46 -6.59
C ASP A 48 49.53 25.83 -5.20
N ASP A 49 50.62 25.66 -4.46
CA ASP A 49 50.59 25.07 -3.13
C ASP A 49 49.92 25.95 -2.08
N LYS A 50 49.82 27.27 -2.32
CA LYS A 50 49.25 28.23 -1.39
C LYS A 50 47.74 28.28 -1.52
N ASP A 51 47.26 28.35 -2.76
CA ASP A 51 45.83 28.48 -3.06
C ASP A 51 45.19 27.11 -3.28
N GLU A 52 45.96 26.00 -3.25
CA GLU A 52 45.51 24.62 -3.42
C GLU A 52 44.72 24.41 -4.72
N CYS A 53 45.14 25.04 -5.79
CA CYS A 53 44.48 25.04 -7.10
C CYS A 53 45.47 25.10 -8.26
N VAL A 54 44.93 24.98 -9.48
CA VAL A 54 45.72 25.22 -10.71
C VAL A 54 45.96 26.71 -10.87
N LYS A 55 47.24 27.14 -11.07
CA LYS A 55 47.64 28.53 -11.23
C LYS A 55 46.80 29.25 -12.30
N THR A 56 46.25 30.40 -11.96
CA THR A 56 45.39 31.19 -12.86
C THR A 56 46.13 31.76 -14.08
N LYS A 57 47.43 32.07 -13.93
CA LYS A 57 48.28 32.64 -14.98
C LYS A 57 49.09 31.59 -15.74
N ALA A 58 48.94 30.31 -15.46
CA ALA A 58 49.65 29.26 -16.16
C ALA A 58 49.06 29.02 -17.55
N VAL A 59 49.92 28.82 -18.53
CA VAL A 59 49.49 28.41 -19.89
C VAL A 59 49.14 26.94 -19.85
N CYS A 60 47.86 26.65 -19.74
CA CYS A 60 47.28 25.27 -19.76
C CYS A 60 45.93 25.29 -20.40
N ASN A 61 45.40 24.10 -20.72
CA ASN A 61 44.02 23.96 -21.21
C ASN A 61 43.03 24.48 -20.16
N GLU A 62 42.16 25.40 -20.55
CA GLU A 62 41.18 26.03 -19.66
C GLU A 62 40.12 25.07 -19.16
N GLU A 63 39.69 24.10 -19.99
CA GLU A 63 38.76 23.03 -19.59
C GLU A 63 39.36 22.15 -18.50
N MET A 64 40.65 21.76 -18.64
CA MET A 64 41.37 20.97 -17.63
C MET A 64 41.49 21.75 -16.32
N ARG A 65 41.80 23.05 -16.38
CA ARG A 65 41.89 23.92 -15.19
C ARG A 65 40.58 23.98 -14.45
N THR A 66 39.50 24.23 -15.19
CA THR A 66 38.16 24.34 -14.64
C THR A 66 37.71 23.01 -14.02
N HIS A 67 37.92 21.90 -14.71
CA HIS A 67 37.58 20.56 -14.23
C HIS A 67 38.30 20.21 -12.92
N ILE A 68 39.64 20.39 -12.88
CA ILE A 68 40.41 20.05 -11.67
C ILE A 68 40.02 20.95 -10.49
N ASN A 69 39.86 22.25 -10.69
CA ASN A 69 39.51 23.17 -9.61
C ASN A 69 38.08 22.92 -9.10
N GLU A 70 37.15 22.59 -9.98
CA GLU A 70 35.78 22.28 -9.61
C GLU A 70 35.71 20.96 -8.83
N GLU A 71 36.42 19.92 -9.27
CA GLU A 71 36.44 18.64 -8.58
C GLU A 71 37.09 18.73 -7.19
N ILE A 72 38.17 19.52 -7.06
CA ILE A 72 38.78 19.83 -5.76
C ILE A 72 37.75 20.48 -4.82
N ARG A 73 36.96 21.43 -5.32
CA ARG A 73 35.91 22.10 -4.55
C ARG A 73 34.81 21.12 -4.11
N GLN A 74 34.36 20.27 -5.03
CA GLN A 74 33.35 19.25 -4.75
C GLN A 74 33.85 18.22 -3.73
N LEU A 75 35.09 17.73 -3.88
CA LEU A 75 35.73 16.82 -2.93
C LEU A 75 35.81 17.42 -1.53
N LYS A 76 36.24 18.68 -1.44
CA LYS A 76 36.34 19.38 -0.16
C LYS A 76 34.99 19.47 0.53
N THR A 77 33.98 19.93 -0.20
CA THR A 77 32.61 20.05 0.31
C THR A 77 32.05 18.69 0.75
N TYR A 78 32.31 17.66 -0.04
CA TYR A 78 31.84 16.30 0.26
C TYR A 78 32.51 15.75 1.53
N ILE A 79 33.83 15.84 1.66
CA ILE A 79 34.58 15.42 2.84
C ILE A 79 34.12 16.16 4.09
N GLU A 80 33.89 17.47 3.99
CA GLU A 80 33.36 18.27 5.09
C GLU A 80 31.98 17.87 5.53
N LYS A 81 31.10 17.58 4.56
CA LYS A 81 29.74 17.10 4.82
C LYS A 81 29.75 15.73 5.51
N VAL A 82 30.47 14.75 4.99
CA VAL A 82 30.56 13.40 5.58
C VAL A 82 31.18 13.46 6.98
N TYR A 83 32.20 14.32 7.18
CA TYR A 83 32.76 14.54 8.51
C TYR A 83 31.74 15.04 9.53
N GLN A 84 30.85 15.94 9.14
CA GLN A 84 29.78 16.43 10.05
C GLN A 84 28.78 15.33 10.45
N GLN A 85 28.58 14.35 9.59
CA GLN A 85 27.66 13.23 9.81
C GLN A 85 28.28 12.09 10.63
N GLU A 86 29.58 11.80 10.42
CA GLU A 86 30.27 10.63 10.97
C GLU A 86 31.30 10.96 12.04
N LYS A 87 31.17 12.07 12.80
CA LYS A 87 32.18 12.61 13.74
C LYS A 87 32.75 11.60 14.73
N GLU A 88 31.97 10.61 15.14
CA GLU A 88 32.35 9.63 16.19
C GLU A 88 33.05 8.38 15.65
N ALA A 89 33.05 8.15 14.34
CA ALA A 89 33.53 6.91 13.71
C ALA A 89 34.76 7.11 12.80
N ILE A 90 35.60 8.12 13.06
CA ILE A 90 36.69 8.49 12.17
C ILE A 90 38.01 7.79 12.58
N ASP A 91 38.45 6.88 11.72
CA ASP A 91 39.73 6.20 11.82
C ASP A 91 40.74 6.63 10.71
N LYS A 92 41.88 5.96 10.64
CA LYS A 92 42.93 6.25 9.64
C LYS A 92 42.49 5.89 8.20
N GLU A 93 41.59 4.94 8.03
CA GLU A 93 41.09 4.48 6.72
C GLU A 93 39.85 5.26 6.29
N TRP A 94 39.24 6.03 7.18
CA TRP A 94 38.02 6.80 6.90
C TRP A 94 38.18 7.71 5.65
N LEU A 95 39.33 8.41 5.51
CA LEU A 95 39.52 9.29 4.37
C LEU A 95 39.54 8.52 3.03
N LYS A 96 40.16 7.34 2.99
CA LYS A 96 40.18 6.52 1.77
C LYS A 96 38.80 6.02 1.43
N THR A 97 38.07 5.55 2.43
CA THR A 97 36.69 5.09 2.27
C THR A 97 35.75 6.20 1.81
N THR A 98 35.96 7.42 2.34
CA THR A 98 35.20 8.61 1.94
C THR A 98 35.48 8.99 0.49
N LEU A 99 36.74 8.91 0.04
CA LEU A 99 37.09 9.13 -1.37
C LEU A 99 36.54 8.04 -2.28
N ASP A 100 36.58 6.78 -1.86
CA ASP A 100 35.98 5.67 -2.65
C ASP A 100 34.47 5.82 -2.77
N LYS A 101 33.79 6.27 -1.72
CA LYS A 101 32.34 6.63 -1.75
C LYS A 101 32.06 7.78 -2.73
N PHE A 102 32.95 8.75 -2.84
CA PHE A 102 32.78 9.87 -3.76
C PHE A 102 32.95 9.46 -5.22
N TYR A 103 34.02 8.69 -5.52
CA TYR A 103 34.29 8.25 -6.89
C TYR A 103 33.49 7.06 -7.37
N HIS A 104 32.98 6.25 -6.46
CA HIS A 104 32.23 5.02 -6.73
C HIS A 104 30.95 4.92 -5.90
N PRO A 105 30.04 5.91 -6.05
CA PRO A 105 28.80 5.92 -5.29
C PRO A 105 27.98 4.66 -5.53
N GLU A 106 28.07 4.05 -6.70
CA GLU A 106 27.38 2.82 -7.08
C GLU A 106 27.75 1.60 -6.21
N LYS A 107 28.93 1.60 -5.56
CA LYS A 107 29.33 0.52 -4.65
C LYS A 107 28.71 0.63 -3.25
N TYR A 108 28.42 1.85 -2.83
CA TYR A 108 28.02 2.17 -1.46
C TYR A 108 26.56 2.60 -1.34
N PHE A 109 26.06 3.22 -2.38
CA PHE A 109 24.66 3.53 -2.55
C PHE A 109 24.08 2.53 -3.56
N LEU A 110 23.83 1.31 -3.09
CA LEU A 110 22.83 0.50 -3.78
C LEU A 110 21.61 1.41 -3.90
N PRO A 111 21.03 1.62 -5.10
CA PRO A 111 19.75 2.29 -5.17
C PRO A 111 18.88 1.58 -4.15
N GLU A 112 18.31 2.33 -3.18
CA GLU A 112 17.23 1.79 -2.39
C GLU A 112 16.32 1.16 -3.43
N GLU A 113 16.19 -0.18 -3.41
CA GLU A 113 15.13 -0.82 -4.18
C GLU A 113 13.91 -0.03 -3.78
N VAL A 114 13.36 0.72 -4.72
CA VAL A 114 12.07 1.36 -4.54
C VAL A 114 11.14 0.19 -4.38
N VAL A 115 10.96 -0.25 -3.13
CA VAL A 115 9.99 -1.27 -2.77
C VAL A 115 8.67 -0.63 -3.11
N ILE A 116 8.22 -0.86 -4.35
CA ILE A 116 6.91 -0.42 -4.80
C ILE A 116 5.94 -1.15 -3.90
N LYS A 117 5.47 -0.45 -2.87
CA LYS A 117 4.46 -1.00 -1.98
C LYS A 117 3.22 -1.33 -2.80
N PRO A 118 2.67 -2.54 -2.64
CA PRO A 118 1.47 -2.91 -3.35
C PRO A 118 0.33 -1.98 -2.95
N THR A 119 -0.43 -1.55 -3.93
CA THR A 119 -1.64 -0.75 -3.74
C THR A 119 -2.70 -1.54 -2.96
N ILE A 120 -3.66 -0.85 -2.35
CA ILE A 120 -4.78 -1.51 -1.67
C ILE A 120 -5.55 -2.44 -2.63
N GLY A 121 -5.62 -2.07 -3.91
CA GLY A 121 -6.25 -2.88 -4.96
C GLY A 121 -5.53 -4.21 -5.18
N GLU A 122 -4.20 -4.20 -5.26
CA GLU A 122 -3.35 -5.39 -5.43
C GLU A 122 -3.37 -6.28 -4.18
N LEU A 123 -3.30 -5.67 -2.99
CA LEU A 123 -3.44 -6.40 -1.72
C LEU A 123 -4.80 -7.09 -1.61
N PHE A 124 -5.86 -6.44 -2.09
CA PHE A 124 -7.20 -7.03 -2.10
C PHE A 124 -7.29 -8.21 -3.07
N ASP A 125 -6.63 -8.14 -4.24
CA ASP A 125 -6.58 -9.27 -5.18
C ASP A 125 -5.78 -10.43 -4.59
N GLU A 126 -4.66 -10.15 -3.92
CA GLU A 126 -3.89 -11.17 -3.20
C GLU A 126 -4.75 -11.84 -2.12
N PHE A 127 -5.49 -11.05 -1.32
CA PHE A 127 -6.42 -11.55 -0.32
C PHE A 127 -7.49 -12.47 -0.93
N LEU A 128 -8.13 -12.05 -2.02
CA LEU A 128 -9.18 -12.84 -2.68
C LEU A 128 -8.65 -14.16 -3.25
N ASN A 129 -7.39 -14.22 -3.61
CA ASN A 129 -6.76 -15.43 -4.15
C ASN A 129 -6.29 -16.39 -3.04
N LYS A 130 -5.74 -15.86 -1.95
CA LYS A 130 -5.11 -16.67 -0.91
C LYS A 130 -6.05 -17.04 0.25
N HIS A 131 -7.03 -16.20 0.54
CA HIS A 131 -7.93 -16.44 1.66
C HIS A 131 -9.03 -17.45 1.26
N PRO A 132 -9.31 -18.49 2.07
CA PRO A 132 -10.30 -19.51 1.76
C PRO A 132 -11.73 -18.95 1.85
N LEU A 133 -12.23 -18.41 0.75
CA LEU A 133 -13.55 -17.81 0.63
C LEU A 133 -14.39 -18.56 -0.39
N SER A 134 -15.69 -18.73 -0.09
CA SER A 134 -16.65 -19.17 -1.11
C SER A 134 -16.79 -18.12 -2.21
N GLU A 135 -17.16 -18.54 -3.44
CA GLU A 135 -17.32 -17.61 -4.56
C GLU A 135 -18.34 -16.49 -4.29
N VAL A 136 -19.39 -16.79 -3.50
CA VAL A 136 -20.36 -15.77 -3.07
C VAL A 136 -19.70 -14.73 -2.17
N ARG A 137 -18.87 -15.15 -1.22
CA ARG A 137 -18.11 -14.23 -0.36
C ARG A 137 -17.11 -13.40 -1.17
N LYS A 138 -16.38 -14.02 -2.11
CA LYS A 138 -15.47 -13.28 -3.01
C LYS A 138 -16.19 -12.20 -3.80
N LYS A 139 -17.40 -12.46 -4.30
CA LYS A 139 -18.23 -11.44 -4.96
C LYS A 139 -18.51 -10.24 -4.05
N ASN A 140 -18.89 -10.51 -2.79
CA ASN A 140 -19.16 -9.45 -1.81
C ASN A 140 -17.90 -8.62 -1.49
N PHE A 141 -16.74 -9.27 -1.34
CA PHE A 141 -15.48 -8.57 -1.12
C PHE A 141 -15.05 -7.73 -2.34
N ARG A 142 -15.29 -8.20 -3.58
CA ARG A 142 -15.04 -7.38 -4.80
C ARG A 142 -15.89 -6.11 -4.84
N VAL A 143 -17.11 -6.13 -4.30
CA VAL A 143 -17.92 -4.90 -4.15
C VAL A 143 -17.24 -3.93 -3.19
N VAL A 144 -16.78 -4.41 -2.04
CA VAL A 144 -16.05 -3.59 -1.06
C VAL A 144 -14.74 -3.05 -1.65
N LYS A 145 -13.96 -3.87 -2.36
CA LYS A 145 -12.76 -3.42 -3.08
C LYS A 145 -13.05 -2.21 -3.96
N ARG A 146 -14.08 -2.32 -4.83
CA ARG A 146 -14.44 -1.21 -5.73
C ARG A 146 -14.85 0.04 -4.96
N ALA A 147 -15.58 -0.11 -3.87
CA ALA A 147 -15.98 1.02 -3.05
C ALA A 147 -14.77 1.72 -2.37
N LEU A 148 -13.76 0.97 -1.93
CA LEU A 148 -12.51 1.54 -1.40
C LEU A 148 -11.73 2.29 -2.47
N LEU A 149 -11.62 1.75 -3.69
CA LEU A 149 -10.96 2.42 -4.80
C LEU A 149 -11.72 3.70 -5.23
N ARG A 150 -13.06 3.70 -5.20
CA ARG A 150 -13.85 4.91 -5.42
C ARG A 150 -13.67 5.94 -4.31
N TYR A 151 -13.56 5.50 -3.05
CA TYR A 151 -13.23 6.39 -1.94
C TYR A 151 -11.87 7.08 -2.17
N GLU A 152 -10.85 6.35 -2.60
CA GLU A 152 -9.55 6.93 -2.94
C GLU A 152 -9.67 8.02 -4.01
N LEU A 153 -10.39 7.74 -5.10
CA LEU A 153 -10.64 8.73 -6.16
C LEU A 153 -11.48 9.92 -5.65
N TYR A 154 -12.46 9.67 -4.78
CA TYR A 154 -13.26 10.72 -4.17
C TYR A 154 -12.40 11.68 -3.35
N VAL A 155 -11.49 11.18 -2.54
CA VAL A 155 -10.55 12.00 -1.76
C VAL A 155 -9.66 12.84 -2.70
N ARG A 156 -9.10 12.24 -3.75
CA ARG A 156 -8.29 12.95 -4.75
C ARG A 156 -9.06 14.07 -5.45
N THR A 157 -10.34 13.85 -5.73
CA THR A 157 -11.18 14.77 -6.48
C THR A 157 -11.70 15.91 -5.63
N THR A 158 -12.05 15.63 -4.36
CA THR A 158 -12.82 16.57 -3.53
C THR A 158 -11.99 17.27 -2.46
N LYS A 159 -10.95 16.61 -1.91
CA LYS A 159 -10.17 17.19 -0.82
C LYS A 159 -9.00 18.02 -1.35
N ARG A 160 -8.99 19.32 -1.02
CA ARG A 160 -7.93 20.25 -1.42
C ARG A 160 -6.56 19.77 -0.94
N GLY A 161 -5.57 19.74 -1.85
CA GLY A 161 -4.19 19.33 -1.52
C GLY A 161 -3.98 17.82 -1.50
N GLN A 162 -4.98 16.99 -1.83
CA GLN A 162 -4.88 15.53 -1.81
C GLN A 162 -4.98 14.88 -3.21
N LYS A 163 -4.50 15.57 -4.25
CA LYS A 163 -4.53 15.04 -5.63
C LYS A 163 -3.77 13.71 -5.79
N ASP A 164 -2.72 13.51 -4.99
CA ASP A 164 -1.86 12.32 -5.03
C ASP A 164 -2.17 11.35 -3.87
N PHE A 165 -3.35 11.47 -3.25
CA PHE A 165 -3.75 10.60 -2.16
C PHE A 165 -3.79 9.14 -2.61
N ILE A 166 -3.12 8.27 -1.87
CA ILE A 166 -3.14 6.82 -2.02
C ILE A 166 -3.66 6.22 -0.72
N LEU A 167 -4.66 5.34 -0.85
CA LEU A 167 -5.18 4.61 0.28
C LEU A 167 -4.21 3.49 0.66
N ASP A 168 -3.22 3.83 1.50
CA ASP A 168 -2.20 2.91 1.98
C ASP A 168 -2.67 2.24 3.28
N VAL A 169 -2.61 0.91 3.34
CA VAL A 169 -3.01 0.11 4.52
C VAL A 169 -2.20 0.48 5.77
N ASP A 170 -0.96 0.95 5.62
CA ASP A 170 -0.11 1.39 6.73
C ASP A 170 -0.56 2.72 7.34
N LEU A 171 -1.24 3.56 6.55
CA LEU A 171 -1.60 4.93 6.91
C LEU A 171 -3.07 5.10 7.30
N VAL A 172 -3.90 4.07 7.15
CA VAL A 172 -5.31 4.14 7.55
C VAL A 172 -5.42 4.32 9.05
N THR A 173 -6.13 5.37 9.47
CA THR A 173 -6.42 5.70 10.87
C THR A 173 -7.89 5.47 11.20
N PRO A 174 -8.30 5.49 12.47
CA PRO A 174 -9.72 5.51 12.84
C PRO A 174 -10.50 6.67 12.22
N ASP A 175 -9.86 7.83 12.02
CA ASP A 175 -10.49 8.99 11.36
C ASP A 175 -10.68 8.72 9.87
N THR A 176 -9.72 8.07 9.21
CA THR A 176 -9.87 7.59 7.83
C THR A 176 -11.05 6.62 7.72
N LEU A 177 -11.25 5.72 8.70
CA LEU A 177 -12.39 4.80 8.72
C LEU A 177 -13.72 5.55 8.91
N ARG A 178 -13.76 6.63 9.69
CA ARG A 178 -14.96 7.50 9.82
C ARG A 178 -15.28 8.19 8.49
N ASP A 179 -14.28 8.78 7.85
CA ASP A 179 -14.41 9.39 6.53
C ASP A 179 -14.92 8.38 5.48
N MET A 180 -14.40 7.15 5.50
CA MET A 180 -14.90 6.08 4.64
C MET A 180 -16.35 5.70 4.94
N TRP A 181 -16.73 5.68 6.23
CA TRP A 181 -18.11 5.42 6.62
C TRP A 181 -19.06 6.45 6.04
N ASP A 182 -18.71 7.72 6.18
CA ASP A 182 -19.51 8.84 5.66
C ASP A 182 -19.60 8.78 4.14
N PHE A 183 -18.47 8.47 3.46
CA PHE A 183 -18.47 8.26 2.02
C PHE A 183 -19.40 7.10 1.62
N PHE A 184 -19.31 5.94 2.26
CA PHE A 184 -20.15 4.78 1.94
C PHE A 184 -21.63 5.04 2.19
N GLN A 185 -21.95 5.80 3.22
CA GLN A 185 -23.32 6.18 3.55
C GLN A 185 -23.92 7.10 2.49
N ASN A 186 -23.12 8.01 1.95
CA ASN A 186 -23.56 9.04 1.00
C ASN A 186 -23.20 8.73 -0.46
N GLU A 187 -22.67 7.55 -0.76
CA GLU A 187 -22.19 7.19 -2.11
C GLU A 187 -23.28 7.36 -3.19
N TYR A 188 -24.55 7.17 -2.86
CA TYR A 188 -25.65 7.37 -3.79
C TYR A 188 -25.79 8.81 -4.28
N GLN A 189 -25.41 9.82 -3.47
CA GLN A 189 -25.36 11.21 -3.86
C GLN A 189 -24.13 11.51 -4.71
N TYR A 190 -22.99 10.92 -4.37
CA TYR A 190 -21.72 11.13 -5.08
C TYR A 190 -21.72 10.52 -6.47
N TYR A 191 -22.57 9.53 -6.73
CA TYR A 191 -22.76 8.94 -8.05
C TYR A 191 -23.21 9.99 -9.09
N GLU A 192 -24.08 10.91 -8.70
CA GLU A 192 -24.57 11.98 -9.57
C GLU A 192 -23.61 13.18 -9.59
N LEU A 193 -22.98 13.50 -8.46
CA LEU A 193 -22.12 14.67 -8.32
C LEU A 193 -20.73 14.47 -8.98
N TYR A 194 -20.21 13.25 -8.98
CA TYR A 194 -18.87 12.92 -9.47
C TYR A 194 -18.87 11.74 -10.44
N PRO A 195 -19.50 11.85 -11.61
CA PRO A 195 -19.67 10.72 -12.55
C PRO A 195 -18.33 10.14 -13.02
N SER A 196 -17.28 10.95 -13.11
CA SER A 196 -15.93 10.48 -13.52
C SER A 196 -15.35 9.39 -12.61
N ILE A 197 -15.70 9.38 -11.31
CA ILE A 197 -15.27 8.33 -10.37
C ILE A 197 -15.89 6.99 -10.76
N TYR A 198 -17.15 7.01 -11.19
CA TYR A 198 -17.91 5.79 -11.54
C TYR A 198 -17.66 5.35 -12.99
N GLU A 199 -17.19 6.25 -13.85
CA GLU A 199 -16.63 5.90 -15.17
C GLU A 199 -15.31 5.14 -15.01
N ALA A 200 -14.43 5.60 -14.09
CA ALA A 200 -13.15 4.94 -13.80
C ALA A 200 -13.33 3.61 -13.07
N ILE A 201 -14.28 3.53 -12.12
CA ILE A 201 -14.54 2.31 -11.33
C ILE A 201 -16.05 2.02 -11.37
N PRO A 202 -16.54 1.35 -12.41
CA PRO A 202 -17.96 1.17 -12.64
C PRO A 202 -18.61 0.23 -11.61
N GLU A 203 -19.88 0.51 -11.32
CA GLU A 203 -20.75 -0.36 -10.56
C GLU A 203 -21.88 -0.89 -11.45
N LYS A 204 -22.28 -2.14 -11.25
CA LYS A 204 -23.33 -2.76 -12.06
C LYS A 204 -24.73 -2.15 -11.86
N ARG A 205 -24.96 -1.56 -10.71
CA ARG A 205 -26.24 -0.95 -10.34
C ARG A 205 -25.98 0.43 -9.78
N THR A 206 -26.85 1.37 -10.08
CA THR A 206 -26.83 2.70 -9.44
C THR A 206 -26.80 2.55 -7.93
N PRO A 207 -25.84 3.17 -7.24
CA PRO A 207 -25.78 3.14 -5.79
C PRO A 207 -27.08 3.63 -5.16
N GLN A 208 -27.55 2.92 -4.16
CA GLN A 208 -28.73 3.27 -3.39
C GLN A 208 -28.32 3.59 -1.95
N PRO A 209 -29.12 4.37 -1.20
CA PRO A 209 -28.86 4.59 0.22
C PRO A 209 -28.67 3.26 0.97
N ARG A 210 -27.55 3.14 1.68
CA ARG A 210 -27.26 1.93 2.46
C ARG A 210 -27.88 2.03 3.84
N SER A 211 -28.55 0.96 4.27
CA SER A 211 -28.97 0.84 5.65
C SER A 211 -27.77 0.68 6.58
N LYS A 212 -27.95 0.99 7.87
CA LYS A 212 -26.93 0.82 8.91
C LYS A 212 -26.33 -0.60 8.90
N ASN A 213 -27.16 -1.63 8.81
CA ASN A 213 -26.70 -3.02 8.78
C ASN A 213 -25.84 -3.32 7.53
N THR A 214 -26.14 -2.70 6.39
CA THR A 214 -25.33 -2.84 5.16
C THR A 214 -23.95 -2.21 5.35
N LEU A 215 -23.86 -1.04 6.01
CA LEU A 215 -22.60 -0.38 6.34
C LEU A 215 -21.78 -1.24 7.31
N ILE A 216 -22.41 -1.74 8.38
CA ILE A 216 -21.78 -2.66 9.34
C ILE A 216 -21.18 -3.87 8.62
N ASP A 217 -21.93 -4.48 7.72
CA ASP A 217 -21.49 -5.60 6.89
C ASP A 217 -20.29 -5.24 5.99
N CYS A 218 -20.29 -4.05 5.37
CA CYS A 218 -19.16 -3.57 4.56
C CYS A 218 -17.91 -3.40 5.42
N PHE A 219 -18.04 -2.73 6.57
CA PHE A 219 -16.92 -2.47 7.47
C PHE A 219 -16.39 -3.74 8.14
N SER A 220 -17.26 -4.71 8.44
CA SER A 220 -16.84 -6.05 8.89
C SER A 220 -15.95 -6.76 7.87
N ARG A 221 -16.25 -6.61 6.57
CA ARG A 221 -15.41 -7.15 5.48
C ARG A 221 -14.09 -6.38 5.36
N ILE A 222 -14.11 -5.04 5.48
CA ILE A 222 -12.88 -4.24 5.49
C ILE A 222 -12.00 -4.65 6.66
N ARG A 223 -12.58 -4.81 7.86
CA ARG A 223 -11.86 -5.31 9.04
C ARG A 223 -11.22 -6.69 8.78
N THR A 224 -11.97 -7.62 8.16
CA THR A 224 -11.43 -8.94 7.80
C THR A 224 -10.23 -8.83 6.86
N PHE A 225 -10.28 -7.94 5.89
CA PHE A 225 -9.17 -7.67 4.98
C PHE A 225 -7.95 -7.11 5.72
N PHE A 226 -8.14 -6.11 6.60
CA PHE A 226 -7.03 -5.54 7.39
C PHE A 226 -6.40 -6.56 8.34
N LEU A 227 -7.20 -7.41 8.98
CA LEU A 227 -6.67 -8.51 9.82
C LEU A 227 -5.85 -9.48 8.98
N TRP A 228 -6.33 -9.84 7.80
CA TRP A 228 -5.56 -10.69 6.88
C TRP A 228 -4.24 -10.02 6.46
N CYS A 229 -4.23 -8.73 6.16
CA CYS A 229 -3.01 -7.98 5.86
C CYS A 229 -2.02 -8.01 7.03
N PHE A 230 -2.51 -7.83 8.26
CA PHE A 230 -1.70 -7.91 9.47
C PHE A 230 -1.11 -9.34 9.68
N ASP A 231 -1.93 -10.36 9.60
CA ASP A 231 -1.53 -11.76 9.79
C ASP A 231 -0.51 -12.23 8.74
N ASN A 232 -0.61 -11.70 7.52
CA ASN A 232 0.32 -11.98 6.41
C ASN A 232 1.50 -10.99 6.33
N LYS A 233 1.74 -10.17 7.35
CA LYS A 233 2.85 -9.20 7.44
C LYS A 233 2.88 -8.20 6.28
N ARG A 234 1.73 -7.84 5.75
CA ARG A 234 1.57 -6.81 4.71
C ARG A 234 1.48 -5.42 5.33
N THR A 235 1.11 -5.34 6.59
CA THR A 235 1.07 -4.12 7.40
C THR A 235 1.27 -4.46 8.88
N THR A 236 1.69 -3.49 9.67
CA THR A 236 1.67 -3.54 11.14
C THR A 236 0.50 -2.76 11.72
N ASN A 237 -0.27 -2.09 10.86
CA ASN A 237 -1.37 -1.22 11.26
C ASN A 237 -2.64 -2.01 11.59
N ARG A 238 -3.31 -1.64 12.69
CA ARG A 238 -4.57 -2.23 13.15
C ARG A 238 -5.61 -1.12 13.42
N PRO A 239 -6.10 -0.45 12.38
CA PRO A 239 -6.95 0.74 12.55
C PRO A 239 -8.30 0.45 13.24
N PHE A 240 -8.77 -0.80 13.16
CA PHE A 240 -10.02 -1.22 13.78
C PHE A 240 -9.95 -1.44 15.30
N ASP A 241 -8.76 -1.48 15.92
CA ASP A 241 -8.64 -1.61 17.36
C ASP A 241 -9.26 -0.41 18.12
N LYS A 242 -9.28 0.75 17.45
CA LYS A 242 -9.89 1.98 17.97
C LYS A 242 -11.13 2.45 17.18
N PHE A 243 -11.67 1.56 16.34
CA PHE A 243 -12.89 1.79 15.57
C PHE A 243 -13.84 0.60 15.78
N PRO A 244 -14.66 0.64 16.83
CA PRO A 244 -15.62 -0.44 17.10
C PRO A 244 -16.70 -0.45 16.01
N ILE A 245 -16.98 -1.63 15.47
CA ILE A 245 -18.10 -1.84 14.57
C ILE A 245 -19.27 -2.28 15.43
N GLU A 246 -20.37 -1.55 15.35
CA GLU A 246 -21.60 -1.89 16.06
C GLU A 246 -22.19 -3.23 15.58
N GLU A 247 -23.03 -3.80 16.39
CA GLU A 247 -23.80 -5.00 16.00
C GLU A 247 -24.97 -4.63 15.08
N CYS A 248 -25.32 -5.56 14.19
CA CYS A 248 -26.50 -5.40 13.34
C CYS A 248 -27.78 -5.39 14.18
N THR A 249 -28.63 -4.42 13.95
CA THR A 249 -29.95 -4.35 14.57
C THR A 249 -30.98 -4.94 13.64
N TYR A 250 -31.62 -6.00 14.08
CA TYR A 250 -32.70 -6.65 13.33
C TYR A 250 -34.04 -6.26 13.94
N GLY A 251 -35.00 -5.97 13.08
CA GLY A 251 -36.39 -5.77 13.49
C GLY A 251 -37.07 -7.09 13.91
N THR A 252 -38.25 -6.99 14.49
CA THR A 252 -39.07 -8.16 14.80
C THR A 252 -39.46 -8.84 13.48
N PRO A 253 -39.20 -10.14 13.31
CA PRO A 253 -39.60 -10.84 12.10
C PRO A 253 -41.12 -10.93 12.03
N TYR A 254 -41.68 -10.78 10.84
CA TYR A 254 -43.07 -11.13 10.59
C TYR A 254 -43.24 -12.65 10.65
N TYR A 255 -44.27 -13.08 11.35
CA TYR A 255 -44.65 -14.49 11.41
C TYR A 255 -46.16 -14.59 11.29
N ILE A 256 -46.60 -15.75 10.87
CA ILE A 256 -48.03 -16.12 10.90
C ILE A 256 -48.27 -17.04 12.10
N THR A 257 -49.42 -16.92 12.71
CA THR A 257 -49.86 -17.85 13.77
C THR A 257 -50.29 -19.21 13.18
N LEU A 258 -50.41 -20.21 14.03
CA LEU A 258 -50.93 -21.53 13.60
C LEU A 258 -52.34 -21.42 13.05
N GLU A 259 -53.17 -20.60 13.67
CA GLU A 259 -54.54 -20.36 13.23
C GLU A 259 -54.59 -19.67 11.85
N GLU A 260 -53.70 -18.73 11.58
CA GLU A 260 -53.59 -18.09 10.26
C GLU A 260 -53.09 -19.07 9.22
N ARG A 261 -52.11 -19.92 9.55
CA ARG A 261 -51.66 -21.01 8.69
C ARG A 261 -52.78 -21.94 8.33
N ASP A 262 -53.58 -22.37 9.31
CA ASP A 262 -54.68 -23.31 9.12
C ASP A 262 -55.83 -22.69 8.32
N ARG A 263 -56.09 -21.39 8.47
CA ARG A 263 -57.03 -20.65 7.60
C ARG A 263 -56.52 -20.61 6.14
N ILE A 264 -55.22 -20.37 5.93
CA ILE A 264 -54.64 -20.41 4.59
C ILE A 264 -54.77 -21.83 4.00
N PHE A 265 -54.45 -22.85 4.76
CA PHE A 265 -54.51 -24.23 4.31
C PHE A 265 -55.93 -24.64 3.89
N ASN A 266 -56.96 -24.29 4.67
CA ASN A 266 -58.35 -24.63 4.44
C ASN A 266 -59.10 -23.68 3.48
N ALA A 267 -58.42 -22.66 2.92
CA ALA A 267 -59.05 -21.72 2.00
C ALA A 267 -59.49 -22.42 0.70
N ASP A 268 -60.74 -22.18 0.31
CA ASP A 268 -61.23 -22.66 -0.98
C ASP A 268 -60.62 -21.82 -2.12
N LEU A 269 -59.78 -22.47 -2.91
CA LEU A 269 -59.09 -21.86 -4.07
C LEU A 269 -59.42 -22.63 -5.36
N SER A 270 -60.54 -23.29 -5.41
CA SER A 270 -60.99 -24.06 -6.57
C SER A 270 -61.10 -23.20 -7.84
N ALA A 271 -61.49 -21.95 -7.71
CA ALA A 271 -61.53 -20.99 -8.81
C ALA A 271 -60.14 -20.51 -9.31
N THR A 272 -59.07 -20.75 -8.56
CA THR A 272 -57.71 -20.27 -8.86
C THR A 272 -56.66 -21.38 -8.62
N PRO A 273 -56.54 -22.38 -9.51
CA PRO A 273 -55.69 -23.56 -9.29
C PRO A 273 -54.19 -23.20 -9.09
N GLN A 274 -53.70 -22.16 -9.73
CA GLN A 274 -52.33 -21.73 -9.54
C GLN A 274 -52.05 -21.20 -8.13
N LEU A 275 -53.01 -20.47 -7.52
CA LEU A 275 -52.92 -20.01 -6.16
C LEU A 275 -53.01 -21.19 -5.15
N ALA A 276 -53.85 -22.20 -5.45
CA ALA A 276 -53.89 -23.42 -4.68
C ALA A 276 -52.51 -24.12 -4.60
N ILE A 277 -51.81 -24.24 -5.73
CA ILE A 277 -50.45 -24.78 -5.77
C ILE A 277 -49.50 -23.96 -4.90
N GLN A 278 -49.56 -22.62 -5.01
CA GLN A 278 -48.68 -21.74 -4.20
C GLN A 278 -48.98 -21.85 -2.70
N ARG A 279 -50.26 -21.98 -2.31
CA ARG A 279 -50.68 -22.27 -0.95
C ARG A 279 -50.05 -23.57 -0.44
N ASP A 280 -50.15 -24.64 -1.22
CA ASP A 280 -49.64 -25.95 -0.82
C ASP A 280 -48.10 -25.94 -0.66
N ILE A 281 -47.41 -25.29 -1.56
CA ILE A 281 -45.95 -25.06 -1.47
C ILE A 281 -45.61 -24.27 -0.20
N PHE A 282 -46.33 -23.18 0.08
CA PHE A 282 -46.13 -22.35 1.27
C PHE A 282 -46.34 -23.12 2.56
N ILE A 283 -47.46 -23.87 2.64
CA ILE A 283 -47.78 -24.72 3.79
C ILE A 283 -46.70 -25.80 3.99
N PHE A 284 -46.33 -26.50 2.90
CA PHE A 284 -45.26 -27.49 2.93
C PHE A 284 -43.96 -26.90 3.46
N GLN A 285 -43.51 -25.75 2.93
CA GLN A 285 -42.29 -25.06 3.38
C GLN A 285 -42.37 -24.67 4.86
N THR A 286 -43.54 -24.21 5.33
CA THR A 286 -43.78 -23.83 6.72
C THR A 286 -43.66 -25.02 7.66
N LEU A 287 -44.19 -26.16 7.27
CA LEU A 287 -44.15 -27.40 8.06
C LEU A 287 -42.74 -27.97 8.19
N ILE A 288 -41.94 -27.90 7.12
CA ILE A 288 -40.55 -28.42 7.13
C ILE A 288 -39.56 -27.41 7.71
N GLY A 289 -39.88 -26.12 7.72
CA GLY A 289 -38.96 -25.05 8.15
C GLY A 289 -37.74 -24.88 7.25
N CYS A 290 -37.80 -25.32 5.98
CA CYS A 290 -36.69 -25.27 5.06
C CYS A 290 -36.51 -23.89 4.42
N ARG A 291 -35.26 -23.56 4.00
CA ARG A 291 -35.01 -22.36 3.21
C ARG A 291 -35.56 -22.50 1.79
N VAL A 292 -36.01 -21.41 1.18
CA VAL A 292 -36.48 -21.38 -0.20
C VAL A 292 -35.50 -22.05 -1.18
N SER A 293 -34.17 -21.82 -1.00
CA SER A 293 -33.15 -22.47 -1.82
C SER A 293 -33.08 -23.98 -1.69
N ASP A 294 -33.47 -24.51 -0.54
CA ASP A 294 -33.49 -25.94 -0.27
C ASP A 294 -34.78 -26.54 -0.78
N LEU A 295 -35.92 -25.85 -0.61
CA LEU A 295 -37.20 -26.22 -1.19
C LEU A 295 -37.12 -26.45 -2.69
N TYR A 296 -36.55 -25.48 -3.46
CA TYR A 296 -36.39 -25.61 -4.92
C TYR A 296 -35.47 -26.74 -5.38
N ARG A 297 -34.74 -27.36 -4.47
CA ARG A 297 -33.87 -28.51 -4.74
C ARG A 297 -34.49 -29.84 -4.36
N MET A 298 -35.61 -29.80 -3.64
CA MET A 298 -36.29 -31.00 -3.22
C MET A 298 -36.94 -31.73 -4.41
N THR A 299 -36.84 -33.03 -4.37
CA THR A 299 -37.42 -33.96 -5.34
C THR A 299 -38.12 -35.10 -4.60
N LYS A 300 -38.83 -35.96 -5.31
CA LYS A 300 -39.45 -37.17 -4.75
C LYS A 300 -38.43 -38.07 -4.03
N LEU A 301 -37.15 -37.99 -4.38
CA LEU A 301 -36.07 -38.77 -3.74
C LEU A 301 -35.77 -38.32 -2.31
N ASN A 302 -36.23 -37.14 -1.93
CA ASN A 302 -36.12 -36.65 -0.55
C ASN A 302 -37.20 -37.20 0.39
N VAL A 303 -38.17 -37.97 -0.13
CA VAL A 303 -39.13 -38.64 0.69
C VAL A 303 -38.65 -40.06 0.97
N VAL A 304 -38.24 -40.31 2.21
CA VAL A 304 -37.68 -41.58 2.67
C VAL A 304 -38.49 -42.06 3.88
N ASN A 305 -39.07 -43.23 3.82
CA ASN A 305 -39.85 -43.82 4.92
C ASN A 305 -40.90 -42.86 5.51
N GLU A 306 -41.66 -42.19 4.64
CA GLU A 306 -42.72 -41.22 4.99
C GLU A 306 -42.17 -39.93 5.66
N ALA A 307 -40.87 -39.73 5.69
CA ALA A 307 -40.18 -38.52 6.19
C ALA A 307 -39.50 -37.78 5.07
N ILE A 308 -39.18 -36.48 5.30
CA ILE A 308 -38.43 -35.65 4.37
C ILE A 308 -36.99 -35.54 4.85
N GLU A 309 -36.06 -36.09 4.07
CA GLU A 309 -34.64 -36.05 4.33
C GLU A 309 -33.91 -35.13 3.31
N TYR A 310 -33.17 -34.13 3.80
CA TYR A 310 -32.38 -33.28 2.94
C TYR A 310 -31.20 -32.69 3.69
N ILE A 311 -30.13 -32.40 2.94
CA ILE A 311 -28.95 -31.67 3.45
C ILE A 311 -29.06 -30.21 3.06
N PRO A 312 -29.17 -29.26 4.00
CA PRO A 312 -29.31 -27.86 3.70
C PRO A 312 -28.07 -27.35 2.96
N LYS A 313 -28.26 -26.57 1.90
CA LYS A 313 -27.18 -26.03 1.04
C LYS A 313 -26.12 -25.20 1.82
N LYS A 314 -26.55 -24.49 2.87
CA LYS A 314 -25.64 -23.65 3.69
C LYS A 314 -24.79 -24.42 4.68
N THR A 315 -25.16 -25.66 5.00
CA THR A 315 -24.51 -26.51 5.99
C THR A 315 -23.70 -27.64 5.37
N LYS A 316 -23.25 -27.48 4.13
CA LYS A 316 -22.52 -28.51 3.35
C LYS A 316 -21.27 -29.09 4.00
N GLU A 317 -20.75 -28.48 5.06
CA GLU A 317 -19.52 -28.90 5.75
C GLU A 317 -19.74 -29.18 7.25
N GLY A 318 -20.97 -29.09 7.73
CA GLY A 318 -21.34 -29.46 9.09
C GLY A 318 -22.27 -30.67 9.04
N ASN A 319 -22.08 -31.61 9.93
CA ASN A 319 -22.86 -32.82 10.10
C ASN A 319 -24.37 -32.67 9.82
N PRO A 320 -25.03 -33.71 9.30
CA PRO A 320 -26.46 -33.72 9.04
C PRO A 320 -27.29 -33.40 10.27
#